data_094056c96141f00156086cc891cd98e6
#
_entry.id   094056c96141f00156086cc891cd98e6
#
_cell.length_a   1.000
_cell.length_b   1.000
_cell.length_c   1.000
_cell.angle_alpha   90.00
_cell.angle_beta   90.00
_cell.angle_gamma   90.00
#
_symmetry.space_group_name_H-M   'P 1'
#
loop_
_entity.id
_entity.type
_entity.pdbx_description
1 polymer ?
#
loop_
_entity_poly.entity_id
_entity_poly.type
_entity_poly.pdbx_seq_one_letter_code
_entity_poly.pdbx_strand_id
1 'polypeptide(L)'
;MFRQVKLFFIIFLIALPSHYSFSSDLRGVSPIPVVDAEDNKIILYKESHALIVGVSKYTYDWPQLSGVQKDIKLVDLALKESGFNTVILNNPSYENLKKAIEKFISMYGQDVDNRLLFYFAGHGHTLKLSFGEDMGYFVPTDAPHPNQDKNGFLSKGFNMELMQVYAKQIQSKHALFLFDSCFSGSFFSKTRSVPSNISYKTSQPVRQFITSGSANELVPDQSIFREQFIYALKGEGDLDSDGYLTGTELGEFIQKKVINYSNGSQHPPYGKMRNPRLDKGDFVFPLKNRLRTS
;
A
#
# COMPACT_ATOMS: atom_id res chain seq x y z
N MET A 1 -8.60 91.62 16.19
CA MET A 1 -8.69 90.43 17.06
C MET A 1 -9.26 89.27 16.24
N PHE A 2 -8.41 88.63 15.43
CA PHE A 2 -8.83 87.55 14.54
C PHE A 2 -8.40 86.19 15.11
N ARG A 3 -9.35 85.38 15.38
CA ARG A 3 -9.20 84.05 15.97
C ARG A 3 -9.04 83.03 14.82
N GLN A 4 -7.87 82.52 14.68
CA GLN A 4 -7.58 81.45 13.69
C GLN A 4 -8.18 80.09 14.18
N VAL A 5 -9.06 79.49 13.40
CA VAL A 5 -9.60 78.16 13.58
C VAL A 5 -8.65 77.16 12.82
N LYS A 6 -7.96 76.31 13.56
CA LYS A 6 -7.16 75.24 12.97
C LYS A 6 -8.09 74.09 12.71
N LEU A 7 -8.28 73.76 11.42
CA LEU A 7 -9.01 72.54 10.97
C LEU A 7 -8.06 71.34 11.03
N PHE A 8 -8.33 70.38 11.90
CA PHE A 8 -7.63 69.10 11.94
C PHE A 8 -8.30 68.16 10.93
N PHE A 9 -7.57 67.79 9.88
CA PHE A 9 -7.94 66.68 9.00
C PHE A 9 -7.51 65.39 9.64
N ILE A 10 -8.48 64.57 10.10
CA ILE A 10 -8.25 63.20 10.51
C ILE A 10 -8.34 62.32 9.25
N ILE A 11 -7.17 61.83 8.80
CA ILE A 11 -7.09 60.83 7.74
C ILE A 11 -7.44 59.46 8.37
N PHE A 12 -8.63 58.98 8.04
CA PHE A 12 -9.03 57.60 8.37
C PHE A 12 -8.34 56.66 7.39
N LEU A 13 -7.27 55.96 7.85
CA LEU A 13 -6.63 54.91 7.09
C LEU A 13 -7.50 53.69 7.16
N ILE A 14 -8.28 53.43 6.11
CA ILE A 14 -9.07 52.16 5.97
C ILE A 14 -8.06 51.07 5.63
N ALA A 15 -7.69 50.26 6.62
CA ALA A 15 -6.96 49.00 6.41
C ALA A 15 -7.89 48.00 5.74
N LEU A 16 -7.68 47.77 4.44
CA LEU A 16 -8.30 46.66 3.71
C LEU A 16 -7.73 45.35 4.26
N PRO A 17 -8.59 44.39 4.66
CA PRO A 17 -8.10 43.07 5.01
C PRO A 17 -7.52 42.40 3.76
N SER A 18 -6.23 42.12 3.78
CA SER A 18 -5.58 41.27 2.80
C SER A 18 -6.19 39.86 2.94
N HIS A 19 -7.06 39.52 2.00
CA HIS A 19 -7.49 38.13 1.80
C HIS A 19 -6.26 37.33 1.39
N TYR A 20 -5.62 36.67 2.35
CA TYR A 20 -4.74 35.55 2.06
C TYR A 20 -5.60 34.43 1.49
N SER A 21 -5.67 34.35 0.16
CA SER A 21 -6.10 33.14 -0.53
C SER A 21 -5.08 32.05 -0.19
N PHE A 22 -5.43 31.20 0.75
CA PHE A 22 -4.81 29.89 0.86
C PHE A 22 -5.21 29.12 -0.41
N SER A 23 -4.37 29.21 -1.42
CA SER A 23 -4.34 28.22 -2.49
C SER A 23 -3.93 26.91 -1.82
N SER A 24 -4.90 26.09 -1.42
CA SER A 24 -4.66 24.70 -1.13
C SER A 24 -4.25 24.06 -2.45
N ASP A 25 -2.94 23.91 -2.63
CA ASP A 25 -2.33 23.08 -3.66
C ASP A 25 -2.77 21.63 -3.39
N LEU A 26 -3.98 21.27 -3.80
CA LEU A 26 -4.50 19.90 -3.87
C LEU A 26 -3.79 19.18 -5.02
N ARG A 27 -2.47 19.06 -4.93
CA ARG A 27 -1.70 18.21 -5.82
C ARG A 27 -1.92 16.78 -5.38
N GLY A 28 -2.72 16.05 -6.14
CA GLY A 28 -2.75 14.60 -6.05
C GLY A 28 -4.08 13.91 -5.76
N VAL A 29 -5.18 14.65 -5.61
CA VAL A 29 -6.52 14.07 -5.47
C VAL A 29 -7.25 14.23 -6.80
N SER A 30 -7.01 13.33 -7.75
CA SER A 30 -7.81 13.28 -8.96
C SER A 30 -8.58 11.97 -8.99
N PRO A 31 -9.92 12.03 -9.09
CA PRO A 31 -10.73 10.84 -9.37
C PRO A 31 -10.15 10.12 -10.61
N ILE A 32 -10.10 8.80 -10.57
CA ILE A 32 -9.61 8.00 -11.68
C ILE A 32 -10.81 7.64 -12.58
N PRO A 33 -11.06 8.40 -13.66
CA PRO A 33 -12.08 8.06 -14.63
C PRO A 33 -11.59 6.92 -15.51
N VAL A 34 -12.46 5.99 -15.81
CA VAL A 34 -12.30 4.96 -16.82
C VAL A 34 -13.51 4.98 -17.73
N VAL A 35 -13.36 4.45 -18.93
CA VAL A 35 -14.45 4.28 -19.86
C VAL A 35 -14.84 2.81 -19.83
N ASP A 36 -16.13 2.52 -19.64
CA ASP A 36 -16.63 1.15 -19.72
C ASP A 36 -16.81 0.71 -21.19
N ALA A 37 -17.21 -0.54 -21.41
CA ALA A 37 -17.45 -1.08 -22.75
C ALA A 37 -18.59 -0.38 -23.51
N GLU A 38 -19.33 0.51 -22.86
CA GLU A 38 -20.46 1.27 -23.40
C GLU A 38 -20.12 2.78 -23.52
N ASP A 39 -18.82 3.15 -23.46
CA ASP A 39 -18.29 4.52 -23.50
C ASP A 39 -18.75 5.44 -22.35
N ASN A 40 -19.27 4.88 -21.25
CA ASN A 40 -19.60 5.67 -20.07
C ASN A 40 -18.36 5.94 -19.23
N LYS A 41 -18.18 7.20 -18.80
CA LYS A 41 -17.13 7.54 -17.84
C LYS A 41 -17.53 7.09 -16.44
N ILE A 42 -16.83 6.09 -15.92
CA ILE A 42 -16.98 5.61 -14.55
C ILE A 42 -15.79 6.12 -13.72
N ILE A 43 -16.03 6.63 -12.52
CA ILE A 43 -14.98 6.92 -11.55
C ILE A 43 -14.70 5.63 -10.77
N LEU A 44 -13.55 5.00 -11.02
CA LEU A 44 -13.16 3.78 -10.30
C LEU A 44 -12.89 4.05 -8.82
N TYR A 45 -12.17 5.12 -8.53
CA TYR A 45 -11.77 5.50 -7.18
C TYR A 45 -11.82 7.01 -7.03
N LYS A 46 -12.31 7.44 -5.88
CA LYS A 46 -12.31 8.85 -5.47
C LYS A 46 -10.89 9.29 -5.12
N GLU A 47 -10.24 8.53 -4.26
CA GLU A 47 -8.87 8.76 -3.82
C GLU A 47 -8.09 7.45 -3.74
N SER A 48 -6.76 7.56 -3.86
CA SER A 48 -5.84 6.44 -3.78
C SER A 48 -4.75 6.75 -2.76
N HIS A 49 -4.63 5.93 -1.73
CA HIS A 49 -3.68 6.16 -0.64
C HIS A 49 -2.79 4.93 -0.43
N ALA A 50 -1.50 5.17 -0.18
CA ALA A 50 -0.56 4.11 0.12
C ALA A 50 0.25 4.41 1.40
N LEU A 51 0.35 3.42 2.28
CA LEU A 51 1.29 3.41 3.40
C LEU A 51 2.47 2.50 3.03
N ILE A 52 3.66 3.09 2.94
CA ILE A 52 4.90 2.43 2.58
C ILE A 52 5.78 2.34 3.82
N VAL A 53 6.07 1.14 4.28
CA VAL A 53 6.87 0.87 5.48
C VAL A 53 8.17 0.20 5.08
N GLY A 54 9.31 0.75 5.53
CA GLY A 54 10.62 0.13 5.35
C GLY A 54 11.35 -0.05 6.66
N VAL A 55 11.80 -1.26 6.94
CA VAL A 55 12.62 -1.56 8.11
C VAL A 55 13.97 -2.08 7.64
N SER A 56 14.98 -1.22 7.68
CA SER A 56 16.35 -1.49 7.27
C SER A 56 17.32 -1.61 8.45
N LYS A 57 16.95 -1.02 9.59
CA LYS A 57 17.74 -0.99 10.81
C LYS A 57 17.00 -1.70 11.93
N TYR A 58 17.67 -2.63 12.57
CA TYR A 58 17.15 -3.43 13.67
C TYR A 58 17.98 -3.21 14.92
N THR A 59 17.32 -3.07 16.06
CA THR A 59 18.00 -2.83 17.36
C THR A 59 18.65 -4.09 17.91
N TYR A 60 18.10 -5.25 17.56
CA TYR A 60 18.56 -6.57 17.99
C TYR A 60 19.23 -7.32 16.82
N ASP A 61 19.63 -8.57 17.02
CA ASP A 61 20.50 -9.35 16.11
C ASP A 61 19.85 -9.78 14.79
N TRP A 62 18.87 -9.04 14.29
CA TRP A 62 18.44 -9.17 12.92
C TRP A 62 19.47 -8.57 11.97
N PRO A 63 19.82 -9.22 10.85
CA PRO A 63 20.66 -8.61 9.84
C PRO A 63 20.12 -7.26 9.38
N GLN A 64 21.01 -6.28 9.19
CA GLN A 64 20.63 -4.99 8.64
C GLN A 64 20.33 -5.14 7.14
N LEU A 65 19.33 -4.42 6.62
CA LEU A 65 18.89 -4.48 5.23
C LEU A 65 19.13 -3.13 4.53
N SER A 66 20.34 -2.95 3.98
CA SER A 66 20.76 -1.68 3.39
C SER A 66 19.97 -1.28 2.14
N GLY A 67 19.45 -2.25 1.39
CA GLY A 67 18.67 -2.07 0.17
C GLY A 67 17.30 -1.46 0.40
N VAL A 68 16.66 -1.76 1.52
CA VAL A 68 15.26 -1.37 1.83
C VAL A 68 15.00 0.13 1.68
N GLN A 69 15.95 1.00 2.10
CA GLN A 69 15.78 2.45 1.98
C GLN A 69 15.70 2.94 0.53
N LYS A 70 16.42 2.29 -0.38
CA LYS A 70 16.33 2.54 -1.82
C LYS A 70 15.01 2.00 -2.37
N ASP A 71 14.62 0.80 -1.94
CA ASP A 71 13.44 0.11 -2.45
C ASP A 71 12.15 0.87 -2.15
N ILE A 72 11.95 1.33 -0.91
CA ILE A 72 10.75 2.11 -0.56
C ILE A 72 10.68 3.46 -1.28
N LYS A 73 11.81 4.09 -1.61
CA LYS A 73 11.82 5.31 -2.43
C LYS A 73 11.39 5.04 -3.86
N LEU A 74 11.83 3.93 -4.45
CA LEU A 74 11.43 3.54 -5.80
C LEU A 74 9.96 3.15 -5.87
N VAL A 75 9.45 2.45 -4.86
CA VAL A 75 8.01 2.14 -4.71
C VAL A 75 7.19 3.41 -4.56
N ASP A 76 7.64 4.36 -3.74
CA ASP A 76 6.99 5.67 -3.56
C ASP A 76 6.82 6.41 -4.90
N LEU A 77 7.91 6.50 -5.68
CA LEU A 77 7.86 7.14 -6.99
C LEU A 77 6.87 6.43 -7.94
N ALA A 78 6.95 5.11 -8.04
CA ALA A 78 6.08 4.33 -8.92
C ALA A 78 4.59 4.44 -8.53
N LEU A 79 4.29 4.44 -7.22
CA LEU A 79 2.92 4.62 -6.72
C LEU A 79 2.40 6.04 -6.96
N LYS A 80 3.23 7.08 -6.80
CA LYS A 80 2.86 8.46 -7.15
C LYS A 80 2.57 8.61 -8.65
N GLU A 81 3.38 7.99 -9.50
CA GLU A 81 3.13 7.93 -10.94
C GLU A 81 1.80 7.22 -11.27
N SER A 82 1.41 6.23 -10.45
CA SER A 82 0.15 5.50 -10.54
C SER A 82 -1.04 6.20 -9.84
N GLY A 83 -0.86 7.45 -9.40
CA GLY A 83 -1.90 8.31 -8.84
C GLY A 83 -2.17 8.11 -7.34
N PHE A 84 -1.24 7.56 -6.57
CA PHE A 84 -1.38 7.42 -5.12
C PHE A 84 -0.81 8.61 -4.34
N ASN A 85 -1.52 8.99 -3.29
CA ASN A 85 -0.98 9.78 -2.18
C ASN A 85 -0.26 8.83 -1.23
N THR A 86 1.03 9.04 -1.01
CA THR A 86 1.87 8.11 -0.27
C THR A 86 2.30 8.66 1.08
N VAL A 87 2.35 7.79 2.08
CA VAL A 87 2.94 8.05 3.40
C VAL A 87 4.08 7.05 3.60
N ILE A 88 5.29 7.54 3.86
CA ILE A 88 6.46 6.69 4.11
C ILE A 88 6.74 6.63 5.61
N LEU A 89 6.94 5.42 6.11
CA LEU A 89 7.32 5.15 7.49
C LEU A 89 8.64 4.37 7.52
N ASN A 90 9.68 5.03 8.03
CA ASN A 90 11.03 4.46 8.07
C ASN A 90 11.38 3.92 9.45
N ASN A 91 11.84 2.67 9.52
CA ASN A 91 12.33 2.01 10.72
C ASN A 91 11.40 2.19 11.94
N PRO A 92 10.09 1.89 11.82
CA PRO A 92 9.18 2.04 12.95
C PRO A 92 9.44 0.98 14.02
N SER A 93 9.28 1.38 15.28
CA SER A 93 9.02 0.43 16.37
C SER A 93 7.63 -0.19 16.21
N TYR A 94 7.37 -1.27 16.94
CA TYR A 94 6.05 -1.92 16.94
C TYR A 94 4.90 -0.92 17.23
N GLU A 95 5.05 -0.11 18.26
CA GLU A 95 4.03 0.87 18.65
C GLU A 95 3.81 1.94 17.56
N ASN A 96 4.90 2.44 16.96
CA ASN A 96 4.80 3.44 15.89
C ASN A 96 4.17 2.85 14.62
N LEU A 97 4.50 1.60 14.30
CA LEU A 97 3.92 0.89 13.17
C LEU A 97 2.42 0.68 13.36
N LYS A 98 2.03 0.18 14.53
CA LYS A 98 0.64 -0.02 14.92
C LYS A 98 -0.17 1.28 14.80
N LYS A 99 0.31 2.35 15.46
CA LYS A 99 -0.34 3.67 15.39
C LYS A 99 -0.43 4.22 13.96
N ALA A 100 0.59 4.00 13.14
CA ALA A 100 0.57 4.47 11.75
C ALA A 100 -0.48 3.72 10.91
N ILE A 101 -0.62 2.40 11.08
CA ILE A 101 -1.64 1.60 10.41
C ILE A 101 -3.04 2.05 10.86
N GLU A 102 -3.28 2.17 12.18
CA GLU A 102 -4.55 2.61 12.73
C GLU A 102 -4.94 4.01 12.22
N LYS A 103 -3.98 4.95 12.23
CA LYS A 103 -4.19 6.30 11.69
C LYS A 103 -4.49 6.28 10.20
N PHE A 104 -3.74 5.50 9.42
CA PHE A 104 -3.92 5.37 7.98
C PHE A 104 -5.33 4.87 7.63
N ILE A 105 -5.78 3.82 8.33
CA ILE A 105 -7.13 3.26 8.16
C ILE A 105 -8.21 4.27 8.59
N SER A 106 -8.02 4.95 9.73
CA SER A 106 -8.96 5.95 10.22
C SER A 106 -9.10 7.14 9.27
N MET A 107 -7.99 7.61 8.69
CA MET A 107 -8.00 8.80 7.82
C MET A 107 -8.51 8.50 6.41
N TYR A 108 -8.14 7.36 5.84
CA TYR A 108 -8.33 7.10 4.41
C TYR A 108 -9.19 5.87 4.12
N GLY A 109 -9.31 4.95 5.07
CA GLY A 109 -9.98 3.66 4.89
C GLY A 109 -11.48 3.66 5.15
N GLN A 110 -12.08 4.79 5.53
CA GLN A 110 -13.50 4.85 5.89
C GLN A 110 -14.40 5.26 4.71
N ASP A 111 -13.86 5.85 3.66
CA ASP A 111 -14.60 6.15 2.43
C ASP A 111 -14.61 4.92 1.52
N VAL A 112 -15.83 4.48 1.13
CA VAL A 112 -16.03 3.26 0.33
C VAL A 112 -15.45 3.37 -1.09
N ASP A 113 -15.33 4.57 -1.61
CA ASP A 113 -14.84 4.83 -2.97
C ASP A 113 -13.34 5.12 -3.03
N ASN A 114 -12.65 5.09 -1.90
CA ASN A 114 -11.20 5.11 -1.85
C ASN A 114 -10.63 3.72 -2.15
N ARG A 115 -9.34 3.67 -2.55
CA ARG A 115 -8.53 2.45 -2.52
C ARG A 115 -7.29 2.63 -1.67
N LEU A 116 -6.91 1.57 -0.95
CA LEU A 116 -5.75 1.58 -0.07
C LEU A 116 -4.73 0.56 -0.49
N LEU A 117 -3.45 0.93 -0.40
CA LEU A 117 -2.32 0.05 -0.57
C LEU A 117 -1.44 0.10 0.67
N PHE A 118 -1.05 -1.07 1.17
CA PHE A 118 -0.03 -1.23 2.18
C PHE A 118 1.17 -1.95 1.57
N TYR A 119 2.36 -1.36 1.69
CA TYR A 119 3.62 -1.97 1.26
C TYR A 119 4.56 -2.03 2.45
N PHE A 120 5.11 -3.21 2.71
CA PHE A 120 6.12 -3.43 3.73
C PHE A 120 7.38 -4.04 3.10
N ALA A 121 8.55 -3.49 3.42
CA ALA A 121 9.86 -4.06 3.09
C ALA A 121 10.69 -4.21 4.38
N GLY A 122 11.17 -5.42 4.63
CA GLY A 122 11.92 -5.74 5.84
C GLY A 122 11.92 -7.25 6.15
N HIS A 123 12.43 -7.63 7.31
CA HIS A 123 12.38 -9.03 7.72
C HIS A 123 10.97 -9.52 7.99
N GLY A 124 10.71 -10.74 7.54
CA GLY A 124 9.58 -11.57 7.95
C GLY A 124 10.07 -12.75 8.79
N HIS A 125 9.18 -13.29 9.58
CA HIS A 125 9.45 -14.48 10.36
C HIS A 125 8.22 -15.36 10.49
N THR A 126 8.42 -16.68 10.53
CA THR A 126 7.34 -17.64 10.76
C THR A 126 7.61 -18.44 12.02
N LEU A 127 6.69 -18.37 12.96
CA LEU A 127 6.70 -19.25 14.14
C LEU A 127 5.83 -20.47 13.88
N LYS A 128 6.41 -21.65 14.09
CA LYS A 128 5.65 -22.92 14.13
C LYS A 128 4.99 -23.06 15.50
N LEU A 129 3.68 -23.17 15.50
CA LEU A 129 2.90 -23.38 16.72
C LEU A 129 2.89 -24.89 17.08
N SER A 130 2.70 -25.18 18.37
CA SER A 130 2.74 -26.56 18.89
C SER A 130 1.70 -27.51 18.30
N PHE A 131 0.60 -26.95 17.78
CA PHE A 131 -0.48 -27.71 17.13
C PHE A 131 -0.37 -27.78 15.59
N GLY A 132 0.80 -27.42 15.03
CA GLY A 132 1.15 -27.63 13.62
C GLY A 132 0.79 -26.49 12.67
N GLU A 133 0.27 -25.37 13.18
CA GLU A 133 0.04 -24.17 12.37
C GLU A 133 1.27 -23.28 12.30
N ASP A 134 1.40 -22.55 11.20
CA ASP A 134 2.43 -21.54 10.98
C ASP A 134 1.85 -20.14 11.19
N MET A 135 2.50 -19.33 12.01
CA MET A 135 2.12 -17.95 12.26
C MET A 135 3.17 -16.99 11.70
N GLY A 136 2.76 -16.18 10.73
CA GLY A 136 3.62 -15.19 10.07
C GLY A 136 3.69 -13.88 10.84
N TYR A 137 4.87 -13.24 10.77
CA TYR A 137 5.15 -11.93 11.35
C TYR A 137 5.98 -11.10 10.39
N PHE A 138 5.74 -9.81 10.33
CA PHE A 138 6.74 -8.86 9.84
C PHE A 138 7.37 -8.14 11.03
N VAL A 139 8.64 -7.79 10.89
CA VAL A 139 9.52 -7.47 12.02
C VAL A 139 9.75 -5.97 12.12
N PRO A 140 9.21 -5.27 13.15
CA PRO A 140 9.56 -3.89 13.45
C PRO A 140 11.00 -3.77 13.97
N THR A 141 11.54 -2.53 13.98
CA THR A 141 12.93 -2.26 14.37
C THR A 141 13.30 -2.69 15.80
N ASP A 142 12.33 -2.73 16.70
CA ASP A 142 12.51 -3.04 18.12
C ASP A 142 12.04 -4.45 18.54
N ALA A 143 11.73 -5.33 17.58
CA ALA A 143 11.40 -6.71 17.86
C ALA A 143 12.69 -7.55 18.02
N PRO A 144 12.92 -8.23 19.15
CA PRO A 144 14.08 -9.09 19.33
C PRO A 144 13.99 -10.34 18.44
N HIS A 145 15.13 -10.98 18.18
CA HIS A 145 15.14 -12.25 17.46
C HIS A 145 14.54 -13.36 18.35
N PRO A 146 13.59 -14.18 17.84
CA PRO A 146 12.85 -15.14 18.68
C PRO A 146 13.70 -16.26 19.28
N ASN A 147 14.87 -16.55 18.71
CA ASN A 147 15.85 -17.51 19.28
C ASN A 147 16.55 -16.97 20.53
N GLN A 148 16.55 -15.64 20.75
CA GLN A 148 17.17 -15.00 21.91
C GLN A 148 16.13 -14.60 22.95
N ASP A 149 15.02 -13.99 22.51
CA ASP A 149 13.92 -13.61 23.37
C ASP A 149 12.57 -13.85 22.66
N LYS A 150 12.04 -15.06 22.83
CA LYS A 150 10.76 -15.45 22.23
C LYS A 150 9.60 -14.62 22.76
N ASN A 151 9.59 -14.30 24.05
CA ASN A 151 8.49 -13.53 24.66
C ASN A 151 8.52 -12.08 24.20
N GLY A 152 9.70 -11.47 24.14
CA GLY A 152 9.87 -10.15 23.55
C GLY A 152 9.46 -10.10 22.08
N PHE A 153 9.81 -11.12 21.30
CA PHE A 153 9.36 -11.23 19.91
C PHE A 153 7.83 -11.34 19.79
N LEU A 154 7.19 -12.17 20.60
CA LEU A 154 5.73 -12.31 20.60
C LEU A 154 5.01 -11.00 20.95
N SER A 155 5.64 -10.14 21.75
CA SER A 155 5.07 -8.84 22.13
C SER A 155 5.34 -7.71 21.11
N LYS A 156 6.38 -7.84 20.28
CA LYS A 156 6.85 -6.78 19.35
C LYS A 156 6.97 -7.20 17.88
N GLY A 157 6.84 -8.48 17.56
CA GLY A 157 6.65 -8.93 16.19
C GLY A 157 5.23 -8.60 15.73
N PHE A 158 5.07 -8.01 14.56
CA PHE A 158 3.74 -7.67 14.06
C PHE A 158 3.09 -8.87 13.41
N ASN A 159 2.11 -9.44 14.09
CA ASN A 159 1.42 -10.66 13.67
C ASN A 159 0.53 -10.42 12.46
N MET A 160 0.57 -11.32 11.48
CA MET A 160 -0.24 -11.25 10.27
C MET A 160 -1.75 -11.44 10.51
N GLU A 161 -2.14 -12.12 11.59
CA GLU A 161 -3.56 -12.21 11.98
C GLU A 161 -4.09 -10.85 12.43
N LEU A 162 -3.28 -10.07 13.16
CA LEU A 162 -3.64 -8.70 13.50
C LEU A 162 -3.81 -7.85 12.23
N MET A 163 -2.96 -8.07 11.20
CA MET A 163 -3.11 -7.39 9.92
C MET A 163 -4.42 -7.76 9.21
N GLN A 164 -4.90 -9.00 9.35
CA GLN A 164 -6.24 -9.37 8.86
C GLN A 164 -7.36 -8.64 9.61
N VAL A 165 -7.22 -8.44 10.94
CA VAL A 165 -8.19 -7.66 11.70
C VAL A 165 -8.25 -6.24 11.17
N TYR A 166 -7.11 -5.59 10.94
CA TYR A 166 -7.06 -4.26 10.33
C TYR A 166 -7.65 -4.23 8.92
N ALA A 167 -7.36 -5.22 8.10
CA ALA A 167 -7.92 -5.33 6.76
C ALA A 167 -9.46 -5.41 6.76
N LYS A 168 -10.07 -6.01 7.79
CA LYS A 168 -11.53 -6.06 7.97
C LYS A 168 -12.12 -4.71 8.43
N GLN A 169 -11.35 -3.86 9.11
CA GLN A 169 -11.81 -2.54 9.57
C GLN A 169 -11.89 -1.51 8.44
N ILE A 170 -11.18 -1.74 7.33
CA ILE A 170 -11.23 -0.88 6.15
C ILE A 170 -12.63 -0.97 5.52
N GLN A 171 -13.29 0.17 5.33
CA GLN A 171 -14.59 0.28 4.66
C GLN A 171 -14.45 0.47 3.15
N SER A 172 -13.30 1.01 2.69
CA SER A 172 -13.02 1.13 1.25
C SER A 172 -13.16 -0.21 0.56
N LYS A 173 -13.76 -0.22 -0.64
CA LYS A 173 -14.01 -1.47 -1.40
C LYS A 173 -12.72 -2.26 -1.62
N HIS A 174 -11.63 -1.59 -1.95
CA HIS A 174 -10.39 -2.23 -2.37
C HIS A 174 -9.23 -1.92 -1.43
N ALA A 175 -8.58 -2.97 -0.95
CA ALA A 175 -7.29 -2.86 -0.27
C ALA A 175 -6.33 -3.96 -0.73
N LEU A 176 -5.09 -3.54 -1.07
CA LEU A 176 -3.99 -4.40 -1.49
C LEU A 176 -2.85 -4.32 -0.48
N PHE A 177 -2.34 -5.48 -0.09
CA PHE A 177 -1.26 -5.64 0.88
C PHE A 177 -0.09 -6.35 0.21
N LEU A 178 1.03 -5.65 0.10
CA LEU A 178 2.26 -6.14 -0.50
C LEU A 178 3.34 -6.27 0.57
N PHE A 179 3.92 -7.45 0.71
CA PHE A 179 4.97 -7.71 1.67
C PHE A 179 6.22 -8.19 0.94
N ASP A 180 7.18 -7.30 0.81
CA ASP A 180 8.52 -7.62 0.37
C ASP A 180 9.32 -8.22 1.53
N SER A 181 8.90 -9.42 1.90
CA SER A 181 9.30 -10.13 3.11
C SER A 181 8.86 -11.60 3.01
N CYS A 182 9.64 -12.51 3.58
CA CYS A 182 9.30 -13.93 3.63
C CYS A 182 8.60 -14.29 4.93
N PHE A 183 7.38 -14.79 4.83
CA PHE A 183 6.66 -15.42 5.94
C PHE A 183 5.53 -16.32 5.42
N SER A 184 4.98 -17.17 6.30
CA SER A 184 3.84 -18.04 5.96
C SER A 184 2.61 -17.21 5.57
N GLY A 185 2.10 -17.44 4.35
CA GLY A 185 0.88 -16.82 3.80
C GLY A 185 -0.38 -17.66 3.99
N SER A 186 -0.51 -18.40 5.08
CA SER A 186 -1.61 -19.38 5.29
C SER A 186 -3.01 -18.75 5.39
N PHE A 187 -3.12 -17.45 5.56
CA PHE A 187 -4.38 -16.74 5.79
C PHE A 187 -5.15 -16.29 4.54
N PHE A 188 -4.57 -16.45 3.35
CA PHE A 188 -5.27 -16.18 2.09
C PHE A 188 -5.39 -17.43 1.22
N SER A 189 -6.40 -17.47 0.36
CA SER A 189 -6.59 -18.55 -0.61
C SER A 189 -6.13 -18.13 -1.99
N LYS A 190 -5.55 -19.06 -2.75
CA LYS A 190 -5.28 -18.84 -4.18
C LYS A 190 -6.58 -18.41 -4.87
N THR A 191 -6.49 -17.35 -5.65
CA THR A 191 -7.63 -16.76 -6.33
C THR A 191 -8.11 -17.71 -7.42
N ARG A 192 -9.44 -17.96 -7.50
CA ARG A 192 -10.07 -18.42 -8.73
C ARG A 192 -10.29 -17.21 -9.64
N SER A 193 -10.16 -17.40 -10.93
CA SER A 193 -10.39 -16.32 -11.91
C SER A 193 -11.76 -15.67 -11.70
N VAL A 194 -11.77 -14.36 -11.54
CA VAL A 194 -12.99 -13.53 -11.50
C VAL A 194 -13.36 -13.19 -12.95
N PRO A 195 -14.66 -13.02 -13.29
CA PRO A 195 -15.07 -12.59 -14.63
C PRO A 195 -14.29 -11.38 -15.12
N SER A 196 -13.97 -11.33 -16.42
CA SER A 196 -13.09 -10.34 -17.04
C SER A 196 -13.63 -8.91 -17.07
N ASN A 197 -14.92 -8.68 -16.72
CA ASN A 197 -15.50 -7.35 -16.73
C ASN A 197 -14.93 -6.47 -15.61
N ILE A 198 -14.21 -5.40 -16.00
CA ILE A 198 -13.59 -4.45 -15.05
C ILE A 198 -14.61 -3.78 -14.16
N SER A 199 -15.80 -3.43 -14.67
CA SER A 199 -16.87 -2.81 -13.90
C SER A 199 -17.37 -3.71 -12.77
N TYR A 200 -17.47 -5.04 -13.00
CA TYR A 200 -17.81 -5.98 -11.94
C TYR A 200 -16.67 -6.10 -10.91
N LYS A 201 -15.42 -6.26 -11.37
CA LYS A 201 -14.25 -6.36 -10.48
C LYS A 201 -14.15 -5.17 -9.52
N THR A 202 -14.42 -3.96 -10.03
CA THR A 202 -14.30 -2.71 -9.25
C THR A 202 -15.50 -2.40 -8.37
N SER A 203 -16.67 -3.00 -8.63
CA SER A 203 -17.87 -2.79 -7.82
C SER A 203 -17.87 -3.58 -6.50
N GLN A 204 -17.10 -4.67 -6.42
CA GLN A 204 -17.14 -5.62 -5.31
C GLN A 204 -15.96 -5.45 -4.34
N PRO A 205 -16.18 -5.60 -3.02
CA PRO A 205 -15.10 -5.50 -2.05
C PRO A 205 -14.03 -6.59 -2.20
N VAL A 206 -12.77 -6.20 -1.99
CA VAL A 206 -11.64 -7.13 -1.95
C VAL A 206 -10.54 -6.72 -0.99
N ARG A 207 -9.90 -7.74 -0.38
CA ARG A 207 -8.64 -7.65 0.36
C ARG A 207 -7.68 -8.65 -0.27
N GLN A 208 -6.66 -8.14 -0.96
CA GLN A 208 -5.66 -8.95 -1.65
C GLN A 208 -4.30 -8.85 -0.98
N PHE A 209 -3.56 -9.94 -1.01
CA PHE A 209 -2.26 -10.08 -0.35
C PHE A 209 -1.27 -10.73 -1.33
N ILE A 210 -0.07 -10.18 -1.38
CA ILE A 210 1.06 -10.72 -2.14
C ILE A 210 2.30 -10.63 -1.24
N THR A 211 3.05 -11.71 -1.10
CA THR A 211 4.32 -11.73 -0.35
C THR A 211 5.47 -12.10 -1.27
N SER A 212 6.70 -11.70 -0.95
CA SER A 212 7.85 -11.93 -1.81
C SER A 212 8.38 -13.37 -1.76
N GLY A 213 7.99 -14.14 -0.76
CA GLY A 213 8.38 -15.54 -0.62
C GLY A 213 7.59 -16.27 0.46
N SER A 214 7.76 -17.59 0.49
CA SER A 214 7.14 -18.50 1.47
C SER A 214 7.95 -18.57 2.77
N ALA A 215 7.42 -19.28 3.81
CA ALA A 215 7.92 -19.33 5.20
C ALA A 215 9.34 -19.76 5.32
N ASN A 216 10.15 -20.22 4.61
CA ASN A 216 11.53 -20.66 4.84
C ASN A 216 12.48 -20.19 3.71
N GLU A 217 12.04 -19.24 2.92
CA GLU A 217 12.80 -18.70 1.80
C GLU A 217 13.58 -17.46 2.23
N LEU A 218 14.75 -17.27 1.66
CA LEU A 218 15.55 -16.06 1.88
C LEU A 218 15.25 -15.06 0.77
N VAL A 219 14.88 -13.84 1.15
CA VAL A 219 14.76 -12.71 0.23
C VAL A 219 16.11 -11.98 0.19
N PRO A 220 16.73 -11.82 -0.98
CA PRO A 220 17.94 -11.03 -1.13
C PRO A 220 17.70 -9.56 -0.74
N ASP A 221 18.74 -8.87 -0.21
CA ASP A 221 18.68 -7.44 0.10
C ASP A 221 18.37 -6.58 -1.15
N GLN A 222 18.74 -7.05 -2.33
CA GLN A 222 18.28 -6.48 -3.60
C GLN A 222 16.95 -7.14 -3.99
N SER A 223 15.85 -6.44 -3.78
CA SER A 223 14.52 -7.00 -3.97
C SER A 223 14.13 -7.19 -5.44
N ILE A 224 14.04 -8.46 -5.86
CA ILE A 224 13.44 -8.86 -7.14
C ILE A 224 11.94 -8.55 -7.11
N PHE A 225 11.27 -8.77 -5.97
CA PHE A 225 9.84 -8.52 -5.80
C PHE A 225 9.49 -7.05 -6.09
N ARG A 226 10.21 -6.11 -5.46
CA ARG A 226 10.04 -4.66 -5.71
C ARG A 226 10.25 -4.31 -7.18
N GLU A 227 11.27 -4.88 -7.80
CA GLU A 227 11.58 -4.61 -9.21
C GLU A 227 10.44 -5.07 -10.12
N GLN A 228 9.94 -6.29 -9.92
CA GLN A 228 8.83 -6.83 -10.71
C GLN A 228 7.51 -6.10 -10.43
N PHE A 229 7.27 -5.65 -9.20
CA PHE A 229 6.13 -4.79 -8.89
C PHE A 229 6.15 -3.49 -9.70
N ILE A 230 7.31 -2.83 -9.79
CA ILE A 230 7.45 -1.60 -10.58
C ILE A 230 7.28 -1.86 -12.08
N TYR A 231 7.79 -2.97 -12.62
CA TYR A 231 7.57 -3.34 -14.01
C TYR A 231 6.09 -3.62 -14.32
N ALA A 232 5.40 -4.29 -13.41
CA ALA A 232 3.96 -4.52 -13.54
C ALA A 232 3.18 -3.20 -13.63
N LEU A 233 3.49 -2.22 -12.76
CA LEU A 233 2.87 -0.88 -12.80
C LEU A 233 3.16 -0.10 -14.09
N LYS A 234 4.28 -0.42 -14.78
CA LYS A 234 4.62 0.16 -16.08
C LYS A 234 3.92 -0.51 -17.26
N GLY A 235 3.10 -1.53 -16.99
CA GLY A 235 2.25 -2.20 -17.95
C GLY A 235 2.69 -3.61 -18.35
N GLU A 236 3.84 -4.13 -17.86
CA GLU A 236 4.24 -5.51 -18.13
C GLU A 236 3.34 -6.54 -17.46
N GLY A 237 2.63 -6.14 -16.40
CA GLY A 237 1.71 -6.99 -15.65
C GLY A 237 0.30 -7.08 -16.22
N ASP A 238 -0.05 -6.27 -17.20
CA ASP A 238 -1.32 -6.30 -17.93
C ASP A 238 -1.30 -7.47 -18.92
N LEU A 239 -1.80 -8.62 -18.46
CA LEU A 239 -1.64 -9.89 -19.17
C LEU A 239 -2.63 -10.06 -20.34
N ASP A 240 -3.83 -9.49 -20.22
CA ASP A 240 -4.87 -9.53 -21.26
C ASP A 240 -4.91 -8.27 -22.14
N SER A 241 -4.07 -7.29 -21.85
CA SER A 241 -3.89 -6.04 -22.61
C SER A 241 -5.14 -5.16 -22.65
N ASP A 242 -5.94 -5.18 -21.58
CA ASP A 242 -7.17 -4.37 -21.45
C ASP A 242 -6.92 -2.94 -20.96
N GLY A 243 -5.65 -2.59 -20.66
CA GLY A 243 -5.25 -1.28 -20.17
C GLY A 243 -5.34 -1.13 -18.64
N TYR A 244 -5.64 -2.20 -17.95
CA TYR A 244 -5.70 -2.27 -16.49
C TYR A 244 -4.76 -3.35 -15.96
N LEU A 245 -4.16 -3.08 -14.82
CA LEU A 245 -3.46 -4.10 -14.05
C LEU A 245 -4.32 -4.45 -12.84
N THR A 246 -4.90 -5.63 -12.84
CA THR A 246 -5.65 -6.13 -11.69
C THR A 246 -4.72 -6.71 -10.63
N GLY A 247 -5.19 -6.80 -9.38
CA GLY A 247 -4.42 -7.43 -8.30
C GLY A 247 -4.18 -8.93 -8.53
N THR A 248 -5.07 -9.59 -9.28
CA THR A 248 -4.90 -10.99 -9.72
C THR A 248 -3.75 -11.08 -10.73
N GLU A 249 -3.76 -10.28 -11.78
CA GLU A 249 -2.68 -10.23 -12.77
C GLU A 249 -1.34 -9.84 -12.16
N LEU A 250 -1.35 -8.85 -11.26
CA LEU A 250 -0.17 -8.48 -10.49
C LEU A 250 0.41 -9.66 -9.73
N GLY A 251 -0.45 -10.43 -9.04
CA GLY A 251 -0.03 -11.63 -8.32
C GLY A 251 0.56 -12.70 -9.24
N GLU A 252 -0.07 -12.98 -10.37
CA GLU A 252 0.39 -13.94 -11.37
C GLU A 252 1.72 -13.50 -12.00
N PHE A 253 1.82 -12.23 -12.39
CA PHE A 253 3.02 -11.66 -12.97
C PHE A 253 4.20 -11.73 -11.99
N ILE A 254 4.02 -11.24 -10.76
CA ILE A 254 5.06 -11.25 -9.72
C ILE A 254 5.49 -12.69 -9.44
N GLN A 255 4.54 -13.62 -9.23
CA GLN A 255 4.87 -15.02 -8.94
C GLN A 255 5.74 -15.62 -10.04
N LYS A 256 5.33 -15.50 -11.30
CA LYS A 256 6.06 -16.03 -12.46
C LYS A 256 7.45 -15.42 -12.59
N LYS A 257 7.55 -14.09 -12.49
CA LYS A 257 8.82 -13.37 -12.70
C LYS A 257 9.79 -13.60 -11.53
N VAL A 258 9.32 -13.51 -10.29
CA VAL A 258 10.19 -13.70 -9.12
C VAL A 258 10.70 -15.14 -9.06
N ILE A 259 9.91 -16.16 -9.33
CA ILE A 259 10.39 -17.54 -9.43
C ILE A 259 11.51 -17.64 -10.47
N ASN A 260 11.32 -17.07 -11.66
CA ASN A 260 12.31 -17.15 -12.74
C ASN A 260 13.59 -16.39 -12.40
N TYR A 261 13.50 -15.15 -11.92
CA TYR A 261 14.68 -14.32 -11.63
C TYR A 261 15.42 -14.73 -10.35
N SER A 262 14.74 -15.40 -9.43
CA SER A 262 15.37 -15.97 -8.23
C SER A 262 15.93 -17.39 -8.45
N ASN A 263 15.89 -17.92 -9.69
CA ASN A 263 16.24 -19.32 -10.00
C ASN A 263 15.49 -20.33 -9.12
N GLY A 264 14.22 -20.06 -8.82
CA GLY A 264 13.39 -20.93 -8.00
C GLY A 264 13.66 -20.87 -6.50
N SER A 265 14.43 -19.88 -6.01
CA SER A 265 14.67 -19.72 -4.56
C SER A 265 13.55 -18.96 -3.83
N GLN A 266 12.69 -18.27 -4.55
CA GLN A 266 11.53 -17.55 -4.02
C GLN A 266 10.25 -17.95 -4.74
N HIS A 267 9.18 -18.19 -3.99
CA HIS A 267 7.85 -18.58 -4.50
C HIS A 267 6.79 -17.64 -3.91
N PRO A 268 6.60 -16.45 -4.48
CA PRO A 268 5.61 -15.48 -4.01
C PRO A 268 4.20 -16.06 -3.96
N PRO A 269 3.61 -16.27 -2.79
CA PRO A 269 2.19 -16.56 -2.70
C PRO A 269 1.38 -15.27 -2.87
N TYR A 270 0.22 -15.40 -3.53
CA TYR A 270 -0.75 -14.33 -3.65
C TYR A 270 -2.17 -14.87 -3.53
N GLY A 271 -3.09 -14.01 -3.12
CA GLY A 271 -4.49 -14.40 -2.99
C GLY A 271 -5.37 -13.37 -2.33
N LYS A 272 -6.63 -13.75 -2.12
CA LYS A 272 -7.65 -12.95 -1.44
C LYS A 272 -7.88 -13.44 -0.03
N MET A 273 -8.29 -12.54 0.86
CA MET A 273 -8.69 -12.91 2.21
C MET A 273 -9.76 -13.99 2.18
N ARG A 274 -9.65 -14.99 3.05
CA ARG A 274 -10.67 -16.05 3.21
C ARG A 274 -11.92 -15.48 3.91
N ASN A 275 -12.62 -14.60 3.21
CA ASN A 275 -13.87 -14.00 3.67
C ASN A 275 -14.79 -13.79 2.46
N PRO A 276 -15.96 -14.46 2.40
CA PRO A 276 -16.87 -14.38 1.24
C PRO A 276 -17.41 -12.99 0.94
N ARG A 277 -17.26 -12.03 1.85
CA ARG A 277 -17.65 -10.63 1.66
C ARG A 277 -16.51 -9.73 1.19
N LEU A 278 -15.26 -10.24 1.23
CA LEU A 278 -14.04 -9.47 0.93
C LEU A 278 -13.14 -10.16 -0.12
N ASP A 279 -13.71 -11.07 -0.91
CA ASP A 279 -13.00 -11.86 -1.93
C ASP A 279 -13.61 -11.74 -3.34
N LYS A 280 -14.63 -10.91 -3.53
CA LYS A 280 -15.41 -10.83 -4.78
C LYS A 280 -14.81 -9.89 -5.82
N GLY A 281 -14.25 -8.75 -5.38
CA GLY A 281 -13.64 -7.75 -6.25
C GLY A 281 -12.24 -8.10 -6.70
N ASP A 282 -11.63 -7.15 -7.39
CA ASP A 282 -10.21 -7.15 -7.71
C ASP A 282 -9.65 -5.75 -7.57
N PHE A 283 -8.45 -5.58 -7.02
CA PHE A 283 -7.77 -4.31 -6.95
C PHE A 283 -7.31 -3.90 -8.36
N VAL A 284 -7.43 -2.64 -8.75
CA VAL A 284 -7.14 -2.23 -10.13
C VAL A 284 -6.22 -1.02 -10.16
N PHE A 285 -5.21 -1.08 -11.04
CA PHE A 285 -4.37 0.04 -11.44
C PHE A 285 -4.65 0.37 -12.91
N PRO A 286 -5.27 1.53 -13.25
CA PRO A 286 -5.35 1.99 -14.62
C PRO A 286 -3.97 2.35 -15.17
N LEU A 287 -3.62 1.88 -16.36
CA LEU A 287 -2.32 2.07 -16.98
C LEU A 287 -2.33 3.24 -17.95
N LYS A 288 -1.61 4.31 -17.62
CA LYS A 288 -1.64 5.59 -18.36
C LYS A 288 -1.22 5.50 -19.83
N ASN A 289 -0.38 4.54 -20.20
CA ASN A 289 0.22 4.47 -21.55
C ASN A 289 -0.61 3.69 -22.56
N ARG A 290 -1.64 2.95 -22.17
CA ARG A 290 -2.51 2.17 -23.07
C ARG A 290 -3.89 2.79 -23.30
N LEU A 291 -4.35 3.68 -22.42
CA LEU A 291 -5.63 4.38 -22.57
C LEU A 291 -5.62 5.49 -23.65
N ARG A 292 -4.49 5.70 -24.36
CA ARG A 292 -4.33 6.74 -25.39
C ARG A 292 -4.35 6.22 -26.84
N THR A 293 -4.56 4.93 -27.07
CA THR A 293 -4.47 4.30 -28.40
C THR A 293 -5.78 3.68 -28.87
N SER A 294 -6.92 4.15 -28.37
CA SER A 294 -8.25 3.81 -28.93
C SER A 294 -8.98 5.05 -29.39
#